data_fb4a47c53c05f466b052421157ae872c
#
_entry.id   fb4a47c53c05f466b052421157ae872c
#
_cell.length_a   1.000
_cell.length_b   1.000
_cell.length_c   1.000
_cell.angle_alpha   90.00
_cell.angle_beta   90.00
_cell.angle_gamma   90.00
#
_symmetry.space_group_name_H-M   'P 1'
#
loop_
_entity.id
_entity.type
_entity.pdbx_description
1 polymer ?
#
loop_
_entity_poly.entity_id
_entity_poly.type
_entity_poly.pdbx_seq_one_letter_code
_entity_poly.pdbx_strand_id
1 'polypeptide(L)'
;MTRRVLALALLVAAPIPSAAQDRSAGDVMTPAIAAYQNLDFDLAATLLRRALAGDLNDSTRVRALTYLGAAEHYRARDDSAVAVFGRLVVLAPRYQPDTLVFPPEITRIYDDVRSRTKVEAPQLAVAPPSTAPAPPPPPPAQAPVRSSAADTTEVFHTHPRITVSGGGMVANVRAHSEAGLPSAGGTVLGMTASARLRRFELGIHYLEGSLEARDLVEGAIALRFVATPWLMLHAGPLIRRYDMPAGAERWTMWQLGARTEAPIVGTSLRGHALLWQGLGLSVNVPPGSGAARGGEFGVTYDLPSRPFWFALAYSIDHASVQSSDRHETVKMLTVTAGVRKP
;
A
#
# COMPACT_ATOMS: atom_id res chain seq x y z
N MET A 1 -26.73 33.85 5.67
CA MET A 1 -25.32 33.38 5.68
C MET A 1 -25.19 32.03 4.95
N THR A 2 -25.68 31.87 3.71
CA THR A 2 -25.88 30.55 3.07
C THR A 2 -25.46 30.48 1.60
N ARG A 3 -24.46 31.26 1.13
CA ARG A 3 -24.08 31.29 -0.30
C ARG A 3 -22.60 31.01 -0.60
N ARG A 4 -21.78 30.54 0.33
CA ARG A 4 -20.33 30.35 0.10
C ARG A 4 -19.84 28.89 0.09
N VAL A 5 -20.70 27.88 0.18
CA VAL A 5 -20.29 26.47 0.29
C VAL A 5 -20.29 25.73 -1.06
N LEU A 6 -20.92 26.30 -2.11
CA LEU A 6 -21.09 25.56 -3.38
C LEU A 6 -19.96 25.75 -4.41
N ALA A 7 -18.97 26.59 -4.15
CA ALA A 7 -17.94 26.93 -5.17
C ALA A 7 -16.67 26.05 -5.12
N LEU A 8 -16.51 25.17 -4.12
CA LEU A 8 -15.25 24.41 -3.95
C LEU A 8 -15.25 23.01 -4.56
N ALA A 9 -16.38 22.52 -5.06
CA ALA A 9 -16.50 21.17 -5.60
C ALA A 9 -16.05 21.02 -7.07
N LEU A 10 -15.76 22.12 -7.76
CA LEU A 10 -15.48 22.10 -9.21
C LEU A 10 -13.99 22.17 -9.59
N LEU A 11 -13.08 22.24 -8.61
CA LEU A 11 -11.65 22.48 -8.91
C LEU A 11 -10.77 21.22 -8.99
N VAL A 12 -11.33 20.03 -8.86
CA VAL A 12 -10.54 18.75 -8.86
C VAL A 12 -10.58 18.04 -10.22
N ALA A 13 -11.24 18.59 -11.21
CA ALA A 13 -11.37 17.97 -12.54
C ALA A 13 -10.36 18.48 -13.59
N ALA A 14 -9.30 19.18 -13.20
CA ALA A 14 -8.22 19.46 -14.13
C ALA A 14 -7.46 18.14 -14.42
N PRO A 15 -7.32 17.72 -15.68
CA PRO A 15 -6.43 16.61 -16.02
C PRO A 15 -5.03 17.04 -15.61
N ILE A 16 -4.45 16.36 -14.61
CA ILE A 16 -3.02 16.46 -14.34
C ILE A 16 -2.33 16.00 -15.62
N PRO A 17 -1.51 16.84 -16.28
CA PRO A 17 -0.76 16.40 -17.43
C PRO A 17 0.06 15.19 -16.98
N SER A 18 -0.21 14.05 -17.60
CA SER A 18 0.60 12.86 -17.42
C SER A 18 2.01 13.27 -17.80
N ALA A 19 2.87 13.49 -16.82
CA ALA A 19 4.28 13.68 -17.05
C ALA A 19 4.72 12.52 -17.93
N ALA A 20 5.31 12.83 -19.07
CA ALA A 20 5.89 11.88 -19.98
C ALA A 20 6.96 11.11 -19.22
N GLN A 21 6.53 10.06 -18.51
CA GLN A 21 7.43 9.10 -17.89
C GLN A 21 8.11 8.34 -19.01
N ASP A 22 9.42 8.22 -18.88
CA ASP A 22 10.30 7.42 -19.71
C ASP A 22 9.63 6.14 -20.19
N ARG A 23 9.12 6.17 -21.42
CA ARG A 23 8.40 5.07 -22.07
C ARG A 23 9.25 3.85 -22.39
N SER A 24 10.56 3.88 -22.10
CA SER A 24 11.47 2.84 -22.58
C SER A 24 11.63 1.63 -21.66
N ALA A 25 11.58 1.77 -20.34
CA ALA A 25 11.86 0.66 -19.42
C ALA A 25 10.57 0.00 -18.86
N GLY A 26 9.50 0.78 -18.63
CA GLY A 26 8.21 0.27 -18.15
C GLY A 26 7.47 -0.57 -19.17
N ASP A 27 7.54 -0.20 -20.45
CA ASP A 27 6.82 -0.87 -21.54
C ASP A 27 7.27 -2.31 -21.81
N VAL A 28 8.53 -2.66 -21.49
CA VAL A 28 9.06 -4.01 -21.76
C VAL A 28 8.84 -4.97 -20.60
N MET A 29 8.78 -4.47 -19.36
CA MET A 29 8.58 -5.30 -18.17
C MET A 29 7.14 -5.80 -18.01
N THR A 30 6.15 -4.99 -18.37
CA THR A 30 4.73 -5.35 -18.23
C THR A 30 4.38 -6.61 -19.04
N PRO A 31 4.68 -6.72 -20.34
CA PRO A 31 4.37 -7.93 -21.11
C PRO A 31 5.19 -9.15 -20.65
N ALA A 32 6.41 -8.94 -20.14
CA ALA A 32 7.23 -10.03 -19.63
C ALA A 32 6.66 -10.64 -18.34
N ILE A 33 6.18 -9.79 -17.43
CA ILE A 33 5.51 -10.25 -16.20
C ILE A 33 4.16 -10.89 -16.52
N ALA A 34 3.40 -10.35 -17.47
CA ALA A 34 2.16 -10.96 -17.93
C ALA A 34 2.38 -12.36 -18.53
N ALA A 35 3.41 -12.55 -19.35
CA ALA A 35 3.79 -13.86 -19.88
C ALA A 35 4.12 -14.85 -18.74
N TYR A 36 4.89 -14.42 -17.72
CA TYR A 36 5.19 -15.24 -16.55
C TYR A 36 3.92 -15.66 -15.79
N GLN A 37 3.02 -14.70 -15.55
CA GLN A 37 1.74 -14.96 -14.87
C GLN A 37 0.81 -15.89 -15.65
N ASN A 38 0.90 -15.87 -16.98
CA ASN A 38 0.18 -16.77 -17.87
C ASN A 38 0.87 -18.13 -18.04
N LEU A 39 1.92 -18.42 -17.26
CA LEU A 39 2.71 -19.65 -17.32
C LEU A 39 3.44 -19.85 -18.66
N ASP A 40 3.51 -18.83 -19.51
CA ASP A 40 4.35 -18.82 -20.72
C ASP A 40 5.78 -18.41 -20.37
N PHE A 41 6.50 -19.34 -19.74
CA PHE A 41 7.85 -19.08 -19.24
C PHE A 41 8.87 -18.89 -20.35
N ASP A 42 8.64 -19.42 -21.56
CA ASP A 42 9.48 -19.22 -22.73
C ASP A 42 9.42 -17.78 -23.22
N LEU A 43 8.21 -17.27 -23.40
CA LEU A 43 7.98 -15.87 -23.76
C LEU A 43 8.48 -14.93 -22.67
N ALA A 44 8.15 -15.21 -21.41
CA ALA A 44 8.60 -14.42 -20.25
C ALA A 44 10.13 -14.29 -20.23
N ALA A 45 10.85 -15.42 -20.32
CA ALA A 45 12.32 -15.41 -20.30
C ALA A 45 12.92 -14.63 -21.50
N THR A 46 12.29 -14.75 -22.68
CA THR A 46 12.71 -14.00 -23.87
C THR A 46 12.56 -12.50 -23.70
N LEU A 47 11.39 -12.06 -23.23
CA LEU A 47 11.09 -10.66 -22.99
C LEU A 47 11.97 -10.06 -21.87
N LEU A 48 12.18 -10.83 -20.77
CA LEU A 48 13.02 -10.41 -19.66
C LEU A 48 14.50 -10.27 -20.07
N ARG A 49 15.04 -11.18 -20.88
CA ARG A 49 16.39 -11.06 -21.41
C ARG A 49 16.52 -9.82 -22.32
N ARG A 50 15.51 -9.57 -23.15
CA ARG A 50 15.47 -8.37 -23.98
C ARG A 50 15.42 -7.10 -23.13
N ALA A 51 14.61 -7.08 -22.07
CA ALA A 51 14.56 -5.97 -21.13
C ALA A 51 15.93 -5.72 -20.46
N LEU A 52 16.58 -6.78 -19.98
CA LEU A 52 17.89 -6.72 -19.33
C LEU A 52 19.04 -6.29 -20.25
N ALA A 53 18.87 -6.40 -21.57
CA ALA A 53 19.81 -5.89 -22.57
C ALA A 53 19.69 -4.37 -22.77
N GLY A 54 18.60 -3.75 -22.31
CA GLY A 54 18.38 -2.31 -22.35
C GLY A 54 18.91 -1.60 -21.10
N ASP A 55 18.77 -0.27 -21.11
CA ASP A 55 19.14 0.56 -19.96
C ASP A 55 18.00 0.56 -18.93
N LEU A 56 18.15 -0.24 -17.88
CA LEU A 56 17.21 -0.36 -16.77
C LEU A 56 17.81 0.28 -15.52
N ASN A 57 17.00 1.01 -14.78
CA ASN A 57 17.38 1.40 -13.42
C ASN A 57 17.54 0.16 -12.52
N ASP A 58 18.26 0.29 -11.41
CA ASP A 58 18.61 -0.84 -10.55
C ASP A 58 17.39 -1.57 -9.99
N SER A 59 16.32 -0.86 -9.61
CA SER A 59 15.11 -1.48 -9.08
C SER A 59 14.37 -2.32 -10.13
N THR A 60 14.28 -1.84 -11.36
CA THR A 60 13.69 -2.57 -12.49
C THR A 60 14.57 -3.76 -12.89
N ARG A 61 15.89 -3.59 -12.85
CA ARG A 61 16.86 -4.66 -13.13
C ARG A 61 16.78 -5.78 -12.10
N VAL A 62 16.68 -5.46 -10.80
CA VAL A 62 16.45 -6.44 -9.72
C VAL A 62 15.17 -7.21 -9.98
N ARG A 63 14.07 -6.52 -10.29
CA ARG A 63 12.78 -7.15 -10.59
C ARG A 63 12.86 -8.04 -11.82
N ALA A 64 13.51 -7.59 -12.90
CA ALA A 64 13.68 -8.37 -14.13
C ALA A 64 14.49 -9.65 -13.88
N LEU A 65 15.57 -9.58 -13.10
CA LEU A 65 16.38 -10.74 -12.74
C LEU A 65 15.59 -11.74 -11.88
N THR A 66 14.76 -11.27 -10.95
CA THR A 66 13.93 -12.15 -10.12
C THR A 66 12.95 -12.96 -10.96
N TYR A 67 12.20 -12.29 -11.84
CA TYR A 67 11.26 -12.98 -12.74
C TYR A 67 11.97 -13.89 -13.74
N LEU A 68 13.15 -13.49 -14.24
CA LEU A 68 13.93 -14.32 -15.16
C LEU A 68 14.43 -15.60 -14.47
N GLY A 69 14.98 -15.49 -13.26
CA GLY A 69 15.43 -16.66 -12.50
C GLY A 69 14.28 -17.63 -12.23
N ALA A 70 13.10 -17.12 -11.85
CA ALA A 70 11.92 -17.93 -11.66
C ALA A 70 11.42 -18.58 -12.99
N ALA A 71 11.39 -17.83 -14.09
CA ALA A 71 10.99 -18.34 -15.39
C ALA A 71 11.96 -19.45 -15.88
N GLU A 72 13.27 -19.28 -15.69
CA GLU A 72 14.26 -20.31 -16.07
C GLU A 72 14.08 -21.61 -15.27
N HIS A 73 13.77 -21.52 -13.99
CA HIS A 73 13.46 -22.68 -13.15
C HIS A 73 12.24 -23.46 -13.70
N TYR A 74 11.13 -22.77 -13.98
CA TYR A 74 9.93 -23.42 -14.53
C TYR A 74 10.10 -23.97 -15.96
N ARG A 75 11.15 -23.55 -16.65
CA ARG A 75 11.60 -24.12 -17.93
C ARG A 75 12.51 -25.35 -17.75
N ALA A 76 12.66 -25.84 -16.52
CA ALA A 76 13.60 -26.90 -16.14
C ALA A 76 15.07 -26.56 -16.52
N ARG A 77 15.45 -25.29 -16.42
CA ARG A 77 16.81 -24.79 -16.67
C ARG A 77 17.44 -24.29 -15.37
N ASP A 78 17.60 -25.20 -14.41
CA ASP A 78 18.04 -24.82 -13.06
C ASP A 78 19.41 -24.16 -13.03
N ASP A 79 20.37 -24.59 -13.87
CA ASP A 79 21.67 -23.95 -13.98
C ASP A 79 21.56 -22.48 -14.43
N SER A 80 20.64 -22.21 -15.35
CA SER A 80 20.37 -20.85 -15.80
C SER A 80 19.71 -20.02 -14.71
N ALA A 81 18.78 -20.61 -13.95
CA ALA A 81 18.13 -19.96 -12.82
C ALA A 81 19.16 -19.58 -11.73
N VAL A 82 20.05 -20.53 -11.38
CA VAL A 82 21.14 -20.31 -10.42
C VAL A 82 22.07 -19.18 -10.89
N ALA A 83 22.46 -19.17 -12.18
CA ALA A 83 23.30 -18.12 -12.73
C ALA A 83 22.62 -16.74 -12.68
N VAL A 84 21.32 -16.67 -12.98
CA VAL A 84 20.53 -15.42 -12.90
C VAL A 84 20.40 -14.94 -11.46
N PHE A 85 20.08 -15.81 -10.53
CA PHE A 85 20.01 -15.48 -9.11
C PHE A 85 21.38 -15.08 -8.53
N GLY A 86 22.46 -15.69 -9.00
CA GLY A 86 23.83 -15.27 -8.66
C GLY A 86 24.09 -13.80 -9.02
N ARG A 87 23.70 -13.40 -10.24
CA ARG A 87 23.78 -11.98 -10.67
C ARG A 87 22.88 -11.08 -9.81
N LEU A 88 21.71 -11.53 -9.43
CA LEU A 88 20.78 -10.79 -8.55
C LEU A 88 21.39 -10.56 -7.17
N VAL A 89 22.00 -11.59 -6.56
CA VAL A 89 22.66 -11.50 -5.25
C VAL A 89 23.83 -10.51 -5.28
N VAL A 90 24.62 -10.50 -6.35
CA VAL A 90 25.73 -9.53 -6.52
C VAL A 90 25.21 -8.12 -6.68
N LEU A 91 24.14 -7.91 -7.47
CA LEU A 91 23.55 -6.59 -7.71
C LEU A 91 22.86 -6.04 -6.47
N ALA A 92 22.15 -6.87 -5.73
CA ALA A 92 21.33 -6.46 -4.60
C ALA A 92 21.48 -7.46 -3.43
N PRO A 93 22.57 -7.43 -2.65
CA PRO A 93 22.87 -8.41 -1.61
C PRO A 93 21.83 -8.48 -0.46
N ARG A 94 21.07 -7.39 -0.27
CA ARG A 94 20.01 -7.28 0.77
C ARG A 94 18.61 -7.57 0.23
N TYR A 95 18.47 -7.78 -1.06
CA TYR A 95 17.19 -8.09 -1.67
C TYR A 95 16.70 -9.47 -1.20
N GLN A 96 15.39 -9.62 -1.13
CA GLN A 96 14.71 -10.89 -0.87
C GLN A 96 13.48 -10.97 -1.77
N PRO A 97 13.28 -12.06 -2.52
CA PRO A 97 12.08 -12.25 -3.31
C PRO A 97 10.83 -12.22 -2.43
N ASP A 98 9.80 -11.57 -2.91
CA ASP A 98 8.52 -11.49 -2.20
C ASP A 98 7.82 -12.85 -2.21
N THR A 99 7.63 -13.45 -1.03
CA THR A 99 6.98 -14.74 -0.84
C THR A 99 5.48 -14.75 -1.19
N LEU A 100 4.87 -13.56 -1.33
CA LEU A 100 3.50 -13.43 -1.82
C LEU A 100 3.42 -13.51 -3.35
N VAL A 101 4.54 -13.24 -4.04
CA VAL A 101 4.61 -13.23 -5.51
C VAL A 101 5.25 -14.49 -6.04
N PHE A 102 6.27 -14.99 -5.36
CA PHE A 102 7.04 -16.15 -5.78
C PHE A 102 6.81 -17.35 -4.84
N PRO A 103 6.52 -18.53 -5.39
CA PRO A 103 6.35 -19.75 -4.61
C PRO A 103 7.59 -20.08 -3.76
N PRO A 104 7.42 -20.88 -2.67
CA PRO A 104 8.50 -21.19 -1.74
C PRO A 104 9.72 -21.87 -2.38
N GLU A 105 9.52 -22.61 -3.48
CA GLU A 105 10.63 -23.23 -4.22
C GLU A 105 11.56 -22.18 -4.83
N ILE A 106 11.03 -21.10 -5.39
CA ILE A 106 11.86 -20.01 -5.98
C ILE A 106 12.65 -19.30 -4.90
N THR A 107 12.00 -19.00 -3.76
CA THR A 107 12.67 -18.39 -2.62
C THR A 107 13.80 -19.27 -2.08
N ARG A 108 13.58 -20.59 -2.01
CA ARG A 108 14.57 -21.57 -1.57
C ARG A 108 15.79 -21.58 -2.50
N ILE A 109 15.59 -21.65 -3.82
CA ILE A 109 16.67 -21.61 -4.80
C ILE A 109 17.49 -20.33 -4.66
N TYR A 110 16.82 -19.19 -4.52
CA TYR A 110 17.48 -17.90 -4.30
C TYR A 110 18.33 -17.89 -3.02
N ASP A 111 17.77 -18.37 -1.89
CA ASP A 111 18.47 -18.41 -0.59
C ASP A 111 19.69 -19.35 -0.64
N ASP A 112 19.58 -20.46 -1.37
CA ASP A 112 20.67 -21.40 -1.59
C ASP A 112 21.82 -20.76 -2.37
N VAL A 113 21.50 -20.06 -3.45
CA VAL A 113 22.46 -19.28 -4.25
C VAL A 113 23.12 -18.18 -3.38
N ARG A 114 22.33 -17.45 -2.60
CA ARG A 114 22.79 -16.39 -1.72
C ARG A 114 23.75 -16.91 -0.66
N SER A 115 23.48 -18.07 -0.09
CA SER A 115 24.34 -18.69 0.92
C SER A 115 25.70 -19.08 0.35
N ARG A 116 25.72 -19.66 -0.85
CA ARG A 116 26.95 -20.04 -1.57
C ARG A 116 27.78 -18.81 -1.97
N THR A 117 27.12 -17.75 -2.46
CA THR A 117 27.81 -16.51 -2.86
C THR A 117 28.45 -15.79 -1.66
N LYS A 118 27.86 -15.87 -0.46
CA LYS A 118 28.46 -15.32 0.76
C LYS A 118 29.75 -16.04 1.20
N VAL A 119 29.84 -17.33 0.94
CA VAL A 119 31.04 -18.13 1.27
C VAL A 119 32.18 -17.83 0.29
N GLU A 120 31.87 -17.47 -0.93
CA GLU A 120 32.85 -17.21 -1.98
C GLU A 120 33.37 -15.76 -2.00
N ALA A 121 32.74 -14.86 -1.26
CA ALA A 121 33.25 -13.51 -1.06
C ALA A 121 34.56 -13.58 -0.25
N PRO A 122 35.72 -13.12 -0.77
CA PRO A 122 36.96 -13.16 -0.02
C PRO A 122 36.74 -12.41 1.30
N GLN A 123 37.02 -13.06 2.42
CA GLN A 123 37.21 -12.35 3.69
C GLN A 123 38.34 -11.35 3.44
N LEU A 124 37.97 -10.10 3.17
CA LEU A 124 38.90 -8.99 3.26
C LEU A 124 39.56 -9.11 4.61
N ALA A 125 40.85 -9.47 4.59
CA ALA A 125 41.68 -9.61 5.77
C ALA A 125 41.41 -8.39 6.65
N VAL A 126 40.87 -8.65 7.83
CA VAL A 126 40.71 -7.64 8.87
C VAL A 126 42.13 -7.14 9.14
N ALA A 127 42.41 -5.93 8.72
CA ALA A 127 43.65 -5.25 9.07
C ALA A 127 43.74 -5.27 10.60
N PRO A 128 44.91 -5.60 11.19
CA PRO A 128 45.07 -5.62 12.63
C PRO A 128 44.69 -4.25 13.17
N PRO A 129 44.02 -4.20 14.36
CA PRO A 129 43.56 -2.95 14.93
C PRO A 129 44.78 -2.03 15.12
N SER A 130 44.76 -0.91 14.41
CA SER A 130 45.66 0.21 14.61
C SER A 130 45.49 0.67 16.07
N THR A 131 46.53 0.54 16.85
CA THR A 131 46.59 0.98 18.25
C THR A 131 46.42 2.51 18.22
N ALA A 132 45.21 2.98 18.46
CA ALA A 132 44.94 4.40 18.64
C ALA A 132 45.68 4.87 19.90
N PRO A 133 46.38 6.03 19.90
CA PRO A 133 46.99 6.59 21.09
C PRO A 133 45.92 6.85 22.14
N ALA A 134 46.27 6.55 23.38
CA ALA A 134 45.41 6.77 24.54
C ALA A 134 44.96 8.22 24.61
N PRO A 135 43.66 8.49 24.89
CA PRO A 135 43.16 9.86 25.06
C PRO A 135 43.85 10.54 26.26
N PRO A 136 44.15 11.84 26.18
CA PRO A 136 44.71 12.62 27.26
C PRO A 136 43.79 12.60 28.49
N PRO A 137 44.37 12.69 29.73
CA PRO A 137 43.57 12.66 30.94
C PRO A 137 42.60 13.84 31.02
N PRO A 138 41.41 13.65 31.58
CA PRO A 138 40.42 14.70 31.73
C PRO A 138 40.93 15.84 32.61
N PRO A 139 40.59 17.10 32.30
CA PRO A 139 40.92 18.24 33.12
C PRO A 139 40.25 18.13 34.50
N PRO A 140 40.88 18.69 35.56
CA PRO A 140 40.37 18.59 36.92
C PRO A 140 38.96 19.20 37.01
N ALA A 141 38.09 18.51 37.74
CA ALA A 141 36.71 18.91 37.99
C ALA A 141 36.66 20.32 38.62
N GLN A 142 36.06 21.25 37.92
CA GLN A 142 35.72 22.54 38.49
C GLN A 142 34.61 22.36 39.54
N ALA A 143 34.83 22.93 40.70
CA ALA A 143 33.88 22.93 41.82
C ALA A 143 32.50 23.51 41.38
N PRO A 144 31.40 22.99 41.95
CA PRO A 144 30.07 23.43 41.57
C PRO A 144 29.87 24.88 42.01
N VAL A 145 29.71 25.77 41.01
CA VAL A 145 29.17 27.09 41.22
C VAL A 145 27.70 26.91 41.60
N ARG A 146 27.38 27.19 42.86
CA ARG A 146 25.98 27.36 43.29
C ARG A 146 25.40 28.53 42.56
N SER A 147 24.68 28.27 41.48
CA SER A 147 23.79 29.24 40.89
C SER A 147 22.48 29.27 41.67
N SER A 148 22.23 30.45 42.19
CA SER A 148 21.05 30.85 42.97
C SER A 148 19.75 30.62 42.18
N ALA A 149 18.74 30.30 42.97
CA ALA A 149 17.37 30.14 42.55
C ALA A 149 16.89 31.22 41.56
N ALA A 150 16.21 30.84 40.55
CA ALA A 150 14.92 31.40 40.15
C ALA A 150 14.50 30.83 38.80
N ASP A 151 13.24 30.67 38.67
CA ASP A 151 12.45 30.30 37.52
C ASP A 151 12.42 28.83 37.19
N THR A 152 11.61 28.12 37.99
CA THR A 152 10.90 26.94 37.58
C THR A 152 9.89 27.33 36.51
N THR A 153 10.37 27.57 35.30
CA THR A 153 9.50 27.46 34.12
C THR A 153 9.23 25.96 33.98
N GLU A 154 8.10 25.53 34.51
CA GLU A 154 7.56 24.20 34.16
C GLU A 154 7.46 24.14 32.64
N VAL A 155 8.48 23.58 32.01
CA VAL A 155 8.41 23.12 30.64
C VAL A 155 7.40 21.98 30.68
N PHE A 156 6.13 22.32 30.43
CA PHE A 156 5.10 21.33 30.14
C PHE A 156 5.59 20.53 28.92
N HIS A 157 6.23 19.42 29.19
CA HIS A 157 6.45 18.38 28.20
C HIS A 157 5.06 17.82 27.85
N THR A 158 4.36 18.52 26.95
CA THR A 158 3.15 18.01 26.32
C THR A 158 3.57 16.83 25.49
N HIS A 159 3.57 15.64 26.09
CA HIS A 159 3.73 14.41 25.35
C HIS A 159 2.67 14.39 24.23
N PRO A 160 3.06 14.15 22.99
CA PRO A 160 2.11 14.12 21.89
C PRO A 160 1.06 13.03 22.17
N ARG A 161 -0.20 13.43 22.35
CA ARG A 161 -1.29 12.46 22.57
C ARG A 161 -1.50 11.64 21.30
N ILE A 162 -1.45 10.33 21.46
CA ILE A 162 -1.80 9.40 20.41
C ILE A 162 -3.26 9.01 20.64
N THR A 163 -4.12 9.28 19.66
CA THR A 163 -5.51 8.82 19.67
C THR A 163 -5.59 7.52 18.89
N VAL A 164 -6.11 6.47 19.49
CA VAL A 164 -6.32 5.17 18.85
C VAL A 164 -7.82 4.93 18.70
N SER A 165 -8.22 4.45 17.54
CA SER A 165 -9.62 4.11 17.23
C SER A 165 -9.66 2.73 16.59
N GLY A 166 -10.70 1.97 16.93
CA GLY A 166 -10.96 0.67 16.30
C GLY A 166 -12.45 0.39 16.25
N GLY A 167 -12.90 -0.38 15.28
CA GLY A 167 -14.29 -0.72 15.13
C GLY A 167 -14.51 -1.93 14.25
N GLY A 168 -15.61 -2.63 14.50
CA GLY A 168 -16.17 -3.65 13.62
C GLY A 168 -17.16 -3.03 12.63
N MET A 169 -17.26 -3.59 11.44
CA MET A 169 -18.16 -3.13 10.40
C MET A 169 -18.93 -4.28 9.76
N VAL A 170 -20.12 -3.95 9.30
CA VAL A 170 -20.96 -4.79 8.42
C VAL A 170 -21.28 -3.97 7.20
N ALA A 171 -21.06 -4.51 6.02
CA ALA A 171 -21.42 -3.83 4.79
C ALA A 171 -22.28 -4.72 3.88
N ASN A 172 -23.30 -4.12 3.27
CA ASN A 172 -24.01 -4.70 2.14
C ASN A 172 -23.32 -4.23 0.87
N VAL A 173 -22.84 -5.18 0.07
CA VAL A 173 -22.04 -4.94 -1.14
C VAL A 173 -22.85 -5.34 -2.35
N ARG A 174 -22.80 -4.54 -3.40
CA ARG A 174 -23.27 -4.87 -4.74
C ARG A 174 -22.18 -4.54 -5.75
N ALA A 175 -21.66 -5.57 -6.40
CA ALA A 175 -20.67 -5.44 -7.45
C ALA A 175 -21.36 -5.69 -8.80
N HIS A 176 -21.28 -4.71 -9.70
CA HIS A 176 -21.77 -4.79 -11.06
C HIS A 176 -20.59 -4.74 -12.02
N SER A 177 -20.48 -5.75 -12.88
CA SER A 177 -19.44 -5.82 -13.90
C SER A 177 -20.05 -5.80 -15.27
N GLU A 178 -19.46 -5.03 -16.19
CA GLU A 178 -19.68 -5.09 -17.61
C GLU A 178 -18.54 -5.90 -18.23
N ALA A 179 -18.84 -6.83 -19.11
CA ALA A 179 -17.88 -7.71 -19.79
C ALA A 179 -17.02 -8.58 -18.82
N GLY A 180 -17.58 -9.67 -18.34
CA GLY A 180 -16.80 -10.72 -17.70
C GLY A 180 -17.42 -11.35 -16.47
N LEU A 181 -17.53 -10.66 -15.36
CA LEU A 181 -18.08 -11.23 -14.14
C LEU A 181 -19.57 -10.94 -14.00
N PRO A 182 -20.37 -11.90 -13.53
CA PRO A 182 -21.77 -11.64 -13.21
C PRO A 182 -21.87 -10.63 -12.06
N SER A 183 -22.91 -9.79 -12.11
CA SER A 183 -23.23 -8.94 -10.96
C SER A 183 -23.51 -9.80 -9.74
N ALA A 184 -22.98 -9.42 -8.61
CA ALA A 184 -23.08 -10.16 -7.36
C ALA A 184 -23.39 -9.21 -6.19
N GLY A 185 -24.19 -9.68 -5.25
CA GLY A 185 -24.50 -8.97 -4.03
C GLY A 185 -24.31 -9.85 -2.81
N GLY A 186 -24.05 -9.23 -1.67
CA GLY A 186 -23.87 -9.97 -0.43
C GLY A 186 -23.57 -9.09 0.75
N THR A 187 -23.36 -9.73 1.89
CA THR A 187 -22.96 -9.08 3.13
C THR A 187 -21.54 -9.46 3.48
N VAL A 188 -20.75 -8.48 3.81
CA VAL A 188 -19.37 -8.65 4.25
C VAL A 188 -19.18 -8.11 5.66
N LEU A 189 -18.27 -8.70 6.39
CA LEU A 189 -17.85 -8.29 7.72
C LEU A 189 -16.46 -7.71 7.66
N GLY A 190 -16.13 -6.82 8.56
CA GLY A 190 -14.80 -6.26 8.56
C GLY A 190 -14.44 -5.53 9.84
N MET A 191 -13.26 -4.96 9.81
CA MET A 191 -12.71 -4.17 10.89
C MET A 191 -11.97 -2.96 10.36
N THR A 192 -11.92 -1.92 11.17
CA THR A 192 -11.07 -0.76 10.94
C THR A 192 -10.31 -0.42 12.21
N ALA A 193 -9.08 0.05 12.05
CA ALA A 193 -8.33 0.60 13.16
C ALA A 193 -7.53 1.80 12.67
N SER A 194 -7.32 2.78 13.54
CA SER A 194 -6.45 3.90 13.24
C SER A 194 -5.70 4.39 14.47
N ALA A 195 -4.53 4.99 14.21
CA ALA A 195 -3.72 5.66 15.22
C ALA A 195 -3.37 7.05 14.70
N ARG A 196 -3.73 8.09 15.44
CA ARG A 196 -3.50 9.49 15.09
C ARG A 196 -2.48 10.13 16.02
N LEU A 197 -1.47 10.73 15.41
CA LEU A 197 -0.45 11.50 16.06
C LEU A 197 -0.40 12.92 15.46
N ARG A 198 -0.83 13.93 16.19
CA ARG A 198 -0.93 15.31 15.70
C ARG A 198 -1.80 15.41 14.43
N ARG A 199 -1.16 15.74 13.29
CA ARG A 199 -1.82 15.89 11.97
C ARG A 199 -1.78 14.64 11.12
N PHE A 200 -1.08 13.59 11.56
CA PHE A 200 -0.96 12.34 10.82
C PHE A 200 -1.81 11.26 11.46
N GLU A 201 -2.47 10.46 10.65
CA GLU A 201 -3.24 9.30 11.06
C GLU A 201 -2.89 8.13 10.14
N LEU A 202 -2.50 7.01 10.73
CA LEU A 202 -2.37 5.73 10.03
C LEU A 202 -3.65 4.95 10.26
N GLY A 203 -4.32 4.55 9.20
CA GLY A 203 -5.52 3.72 9.23
C GLY A 203 -5.31 2.40 8.52
N ILE A 204 -5.94 1.37 9.01
CA ILE A 204 -6.08 0.07 8.36
C ILE A 204 -7.56 -0.26 8.23
N HIS A 205 -7.90 -0.97 7.18
CA HIS A 205 -9.24 -1.41 6.87
C HIS A 205 -9.14 -2.83 6.31
N TYR A 206 -10.02 -3.71 6.77
CA TYR A 206 -10.14 -5.07 6.28
C TYR A 206 -11.61 -5.46 6.25
N LEU A 207 -12.03 -6.12 5.16
CA LEU A 207 -13.35 -6.73 5.10
C LEU A 207 -13.30 -8.01 4.28
N GLU A 208 -14.21 -8.93 4.61
CA GLU A 208 -14.38 -10.21 3.92
C GLU A 208 -15.83 -10.67 3.97
N GLY A 209 -16.23 -11.46 2.99
CA GLY A 209 -17.54 -12.09 2.95
C GLY A 209 -17.90 -12.64 1.58
N SER A 210 -19.05 -13.28 1.51
CA SER A 210 -19.53 -13.95 0.31
C SER A 210 -20.51 -13.08 -0.46
N LEU A 211 -20.29 -12.96 -1.76
CA LEU A 211 -21.14 -12.28 -2.72
C LEU A 211 -21.71 -13.32 -3.68
N GLU A 212 -22.86 -13.89 -3.43
CA GLU A 212 -23.53 -14.87 -4.30
C GLU A 212 -22.59 -15.89 -4.99
N ALA A 213 -21.92 -15.47 -6.05
CA ALA A 213 -21.06 -16.32 -6.91
C ALA A 213 -19.55 -16.19 -6.63
N ARG A 214 -19.14 -15.35 -5.68
CA ARG A 214 -17.72 -15.09 -5.38
C ARG A 214 -17.52 -14.59 -3.95
N ASP A 215 -16.38 -14.91 -3.35
CA ASP A 215 -15.99 -14.33 -2.08
C ASP A 215 -15.18 -13.06 -2.31
N LEU A 216 -15.41 -12.06 -1.46
CA LEU A 216 -14.71 -10.78 -1.47
C LEU A 216 -13.79 -10.70 -0.26
N VAL A 217 -12.53 -10.36 -0.50
CA VAL A 217 -11.59 -9.93 0.54
C VAL A 217 -11.01 -8.59 0.12
N GLU A 218 -11.09 -7.59 0.99
CA GLU A 218 -10.50 -6.28 0.74
C GLU A 218 -9.67 -5.83 1.93
N GLY A 219 -8.50 -5.27 1.65
CA GLY A 219 -7.63 -4.67 2.65
C GLY A 219 -7.04 -3.37 2.14
N ALA A 220 -6.96 -2.37 3.03
CA ALA A 220 -6.34 -1.11 2.74
C ALA A 220 -5.53 -0.59 3.93
N ILE A 221 -4.44 0.10 3.63
CA ILE A 221 -3.69 0.90 4.57
C ILE A 221 -3.73 2.33 4.05
N ALA A 222 -4.01 3.30 4.91
CA ALA A 222 -4.07 4.69 4.51
C ALA A 222 -3.29 5.57 5.48
N LEU A 223 -2.35 6.34 4.96
CA LEU A 223 -1.76 7.46 5.65
C LEU A 223 -2.63 8.69 5.37
N ARG A 224 -3.10 9.33 6.43
CA ARG A 224 -3.95 10.52 6.36
C ARG A 224 -3.24 11.71 6.94
N PHE A 225 -3.37 12.86 6.28
CA PHE A 225 -2.83 14.15 6.73
C PHE A 225 -3.98 15.15 6.94
N VAL A 226 -4.13 15.64 8.14
CA VAL A 226 -5.13 16.67 8.50
C VAL A 226 -4.61 18.02 8.07
N ALA A 227 -5.03 18.47 6.91
CA ALA A 227 -4.63 19.76 6.34
C ALA A 227 -5.32 20.92 7.08
N THR A 228 -6.62 20.80 7.34
CA THR A 228 -7.44 21.71 8.13
C THR A 228 -8.38 20.94 9.06
N PRO A 229 -9.10 21.57 10.00
CA PRO A 229 -10.08 20.87 10.83
C PRO A 229 -11.19 20.13 10.07
N TRP A 230 -11.44 20.52 8.83
CA TRP A 230 -12.50 19.97 7.99
C TRP A 230 -11.98 19.25 6.74
N LEU A 231 -10.65 19.26 6.46
CA LEU A 231 -10.05 18.63 5.28
C LEU A 231 -8.90 17.70 5.66
N MET A 232 -8.99 16.48 5.19
CA MET A 232 -8.00 15.45 5.37
C MET A 232 -7.61 14.87 4.00
N LEU A 233 -6.32 14.82 3.72
CA LEU A 233 -5.78 14.14 2.55
C LEU A 233 -5.40 12.71 2.95
N HIS A 234 -5.58 11.73 2.05
CA HIS A 234 -5.15 10.37 2.30
C HIS A 234 -4.45 9.78 1.11
N ALA A 235 -3.51 8.86 1.38
CA ALA A 235 -2.84 8.05 0.39
C ALA A 235 -2.53 6.67 0.96
N GLY A 236 -2.63 5.62 0.15
CA GLY A 236 -2.25 4.28 0.56
C GLY A 236 -2.66 3.18 -0.40
N PRO A 237 -2.12 1.98 -0.23
CA PRO A 237 -2.47 0.82 -1.03
C PRO A 237 -3.84 0.27 -0.67
N LEU A 238 -4.56 -0.20 -1.68
CA LEU A 238 -5.75 -1.02 -1.58
C LEU A 238 -5.55 -2.31 -2.37
N ILE A 239 -5.93 -3.41 -1.77
CA ILE A 239 -5.96 -4.74 -2.39
C ILE A 239 -7.38 -5.26 -2.25
N ARG A 240 -7.98 -5.63 -3.38
CA ARG A 240 -9.28 -6.29 -3.44
C ARG A 240 -9.12 -7.62 -4.15
N ARG A 241 -9.64 -8.69 -3.58
CA ARG A 241 -9.57 -10.03 -4.12
C ARG A 241 -10.96 -10.64 -4.18
N TYR A 242 -11.25 -11.26 -5.31
CA TYR A 242 -12.42 -12.08 -5.51
C TYR A 242 -11.99 -13.53 -5.68
N ASP A 243 -12.47 -14.41 -4.81
CA ASP A 243 -12.29 -15.85 -4.96
C ASP A 243 -13.51 -16.43 -5.66
N MET A 244 -13.26 -17.15 -6.74
CA MET A 244 -14.25 -17.79 -7.60
C MET A 244 -13.87 -19.25 -7.82
N PRO A 245 -14.81 -20.13 -8.20
CA PRO A 245 -14.49 -21.52 -8.55
C PRO A 245 -13.42 -21.66 -9.65
N ALA A 246 -13.33 -20.68 -10.54
CA ALA A 246 -12.35 -20.65 -11.65
C ALA A 246 -10.99 -20.08 -11.25
N GLY A 247 -10.80 -19.59 -10.03
CA GLY A 247 -9.56 -18.99 -9.54
C GLY A 247 -9.76 -17.65 -8.85
N ALA A 248 -8.67 -17.11 -8.32
CA ALA A 248 -8.67 -15.85 -7.59
C ALA A 248 -8.31 -14.68 -8.49
N GLU A 249 -9.16 -13.66 -8.49
CA GLU A 249 -8.90 -12.39 -9.14
C GLU A 249 -8.48 -11.35 -8.11
N ARG A 250 -7.36 -10.69 -8.32
CA ARG A 250 -6.82 -9.69 -7.40
C ARG A 250 -6.61 -8.35 -8.10
N TRP A 251 -7.14 -7.31 -7.48
CA TRP A 251 -7.01 -5.92 -7.87
C TRP A 251 -6.10 -5.22 -6.88
N THR A 252 -5.09 -4.54 -7.35
CA THR A 252 -4.17 -3.76 -6.53
C THR A 252 -4.06 -2.35 -7.07
N MET A 253 -4.11 -1.35 -6.19
CA MET A 253 -3.98 0.06 -6.57
C MET A 253 -3.48 0.90 -5.39
N TRP A 254 -2.94 2.06 -5.69
CA TRP A 254 -2.74 3.11 -4.71
C TRP A 254 -3.93 4.06 -4.77
N GLN A 255 -4.51 4.36 -3.63
CA GLN A 255 -5.55 5.39 -3.52
C GLN A 255 -4.93 6.71 -3.10
N LEU A 256 -5.31 7.79 -3.78
CA LEU A 256 -5.02 9.16 -3.38
C LEU A 256 -6.34 9.91 -3.32
N GLY A 257 -6.62 10.58 -2.21
CA GLY A 257 -7.92 11.22 -2.05
C GLY A 257 -7.96 12.32 -1.01
N ALA A 258 -9.14 12.91 -0.90
CA ALA A 258 -9.46 13.94 0.07
C ALA A 258 -10.79 13.64 0.75
N ARG A 259 -10.82 13.78 2.07
CA ARG A 259 -11.99 13.65 2.91
C ARG A 259 -12.31 14.98 3.55
N THR A 260 -13.55 15.38 3.43
CA THR A 260 -14.09 16.52 4.18
C THR A 260 -14.97 16.01 5.32
N GLU A 261 -14.96 16.73 6.44
CA GLU A 261 -15.77 16.40 7.59
C GLU A 261 -16.31 17.68 8.22
N ALA A 262 -17.62 17.70 8.53
CA ALA A 262 -18.28 18.86 9.13
C ALA A 262 -19.29 18.42 10.19
N PRO A 263 -19.45 19.17 11.29
CA PRO A 263 -20.50 18.93 12.25
C PRO A 263 -21.88 19.21 11.62
N ILE A 264 -22.84 18.30 11.85
CA ILE A 264 -24.24 18.46 11.45
C ILE A 264 -25.05 18.98 12.65
N VAL A 265 -24.93 18.31 13.79
CA VAL A 265 -25.61 18.69 15.03
C VAL A 265 -24.61 18.62 16.19
N GLY A 266 -24.32 19.76 16.78
CA GLY A 266 -23.33 19.85 17.84
C GLY A 266 -21.96 19.34 17.39
N THR A 267 -21.22 18.72 18.29
CA THR A 267 -19.94 18.09 18.01
C THR A 267 -20.04 16.56 17.85
N SER A 268 -21.17 16.00 18.22
CA SER A 268 -21.36 14.55 18.29
C SER A 268 -21.76 13.92 16.95
N LEU A 269 -22.54 14.62 16.13
CA LEU A 269 -22.97 14.14 14.82
C LEU A 269 -22.21 14.91 13.72
N ARG A 270 -21.42 14.19 12.96
CA ARG A 270 -20.58 14.74 11.88
C ARG A 270 -20.89 14.05 10.57
N GLY A 271 -21.02 14.85 9.51
CA GLY A 271 -21.08 14.35 8.14
C GLY A 271 -19.70 14.33 7.52
N HIS A 272 -19.46 13.38 6.63
CA HIS A 272 -18.24 13.32 5.86
C HIS A 272 -18.50 12.99 4.39
N ALA A 273 -17.61 13.45 3.55
CA ALA A 273 -17.51 13.04 2.14
C ALA A 273 -16.06 12.78 1.79
N LEU A 274 -15.80 11.71 1.08
CA LEU A 274 -14.49 11.27 0.61
C LEU A 274 -14.56 11.12 -0.90
N LEU A 275 -13.57 11.63 -1.60
CA LEU A 275 -13.33 11.36 -3.01
C LEU A 275 -11.91 10.83 -3.16
N TRP A 276 -11.73 9.84 -4.02
CA TRP A 276 -10.42 9.26 -4.27
C TRP A 276 -10.23 8.86 -5.74
N GLN A 277 -8.96 8.83 -6.14
CA GLN A 277 -8.47 8.34 -7.43
C GLN A 277 -7.49 7.21 -7.18
N GLY A 278 -7.66 6.11 -7.92
CA GLY A 278 -6.71 5.00 -7.94
C GLY A 278 -5.57 5.28 -8.91
N LEU A 279 -4.36 5.04 -8.46
CA LEU A 279 -3.14 5.12 -9.25
C LEU A 279 -2.59 3.71 -9.42
N GLY A 280 -2.18 3.35 -10.65
CA GLY A 280 -1.55 2.07 -10.94
C GLY A 280 -2.46 0.87 -10.68
N LEU A 281 -3.73 0.95 -11.09
CA LEU A 281 -4.62 -0.21 -11.02
C LEU A 281 -4.03 -1.37 -11.83
N SER A 282 -3.89 -2.51 -11.17
CA SER A 282 -3.42 -3.77 -11.77
C SER A 282 -4.36 -4.90 -11.38
N VAL A 283 -4.75 -5.70 -12.35
CA VAL A 283 -5.57 -6.90 -12.19
C VAL A 283 -4.77 -8.11 -12.68
N ASN A 284 -4.85 -9.22 -11.96
CA ASN A 284 -4.06 -10.42 -12.30
C ASN A 284 -4.75 -11.36 -13.28
N VAL A 285 -6.09 -11.44 -13.30
CA VAL A 285 -6.86 -12.38 -14.16
C VAL A 285 -8.14 -11.71 -14.67
N PRO A 286 -8.28 -11.55 -16.02
CA PRO A 286 -7.18 -11.50 -16.97
C PRO A 286 -6.23 -10.35 -16.62
N PRO A 287 -4.92 -10.49 -16.91
CA PRO A 287 -3.97 -9.43 -16.60
C PRO A 287 -4.33 -8.13 -17.28
N GLY A 288 -4.31 -7.05 -16.52
CA GLY A 288 -4.63 -5.74 -17.07
C GLY A 288 -4.25 -4.60 -16.15
N SER A 289 -4.13 -3.44 -16.73
CA SER A 289 -3.97 -2.18 -16.02
C SER A 289 -5.14 -1.27 -16.36
N GLY A 290 -5.39 -0.28 -15.51
CA GLY A 290 -6.52 0.61 -15.73
C GLY A 290 -6.56 1.77 -14.78
N ALA A 291 -7.74 2.34 -14.64
CA ALA A 291 -8.03 3.43 -13.72
C ALA A 291 -9.14 3.04 -12.76
N ALA A 292 -9.07 3.56 -11.55
CA ALA A 292 -10.12 3.43 -10.56
C ALA A 292 -10.39 4.78 -9.91
N ARG A 293 -11.61 4.99 -9.49
CA ARG A 293 -12.03 6.17 -8.75
C ARG A 293 -13.22 5.82 -7.88
N GLY A 294 -13.42 6.59 -6.83
CA GLY A 294 -14.58 6.35 -6.00
C GLY A 294 -14.87 7.52 -5.07
N GLY A 295 -15.92 7.33 -4.34
CA GLY A 295 -16.36 8.27 -3.32
C GLY A 295 -17.16 7.59 -2.24
N GLU A 296 -17.15 8.21 -1.08
CA GLU A 296 -17.93 7.81 0.09
C GLU A 296 -18.58 9.04 0.68
N PHE A 297 -19.77 8.89 1.15
CA PHE A 297 -20.41 9.87 2.02
C PHE A 297 -21.08 9.17 3.20
N GLY A 298 -21.09 9.83 4.32
CA GLY A 298 -21.66 9.20 5.51
C GLY A 298 -21.78 10.16 6.69
N VAL A 299 -22.22 9.58 7.78
CA VAL A 299 -22.34 10.25 9.06
C VAL A 299 -21.65 9.44 10.15
N THR A 300 -21.06 10.14 11.09
CA THR A 300 -20.45 9.55 12.28
C THR A 300 -21.06 10.19 13.50
N TYR A 301 -21.47 9.36 14.45
CA TYR A 301 -22.00 9.78 15.74
C TYR A 301 -21.07 9.33 16.85
N ASP A 302 -20.48 10.29 17.56
CA ASP A 302 -19.69 10.05 18.77
C ASP A 302 -20.62 10.13 20.00
N LEU A 303 -20.63 9.08 20.80
CA LEU A 303 -21.47 9.07 22.02
C LEU A 303 -20.91 10.06 23.05
N PRO A 304 -21.71 11.05 23.48
CA PRO A 304 -21.26 11.99 24.48
C PRO A 304 -20.78 11.29 25.75
N SER A 305 -19.61 11.69 26.25
CA SER A 305 -19.02 11.15 27.49
C SER A 305 -18.69 9.65 27.48
N ARG A 306 -18.71 9.01 26.34
CA ARG A 306 -18.34 7.61 26.15
C ARG A 306 -17.35 7.46 25.01
N PRO A 307 -16.47 6.45 25.06
CA PRO A 307 -15.47 6.24 24.00
C PRO A 307 -16.06 5.59 22.74
N PHE A 308 -17.37 5.38 22.68
CA PHE A 308 -18.02 4.71 21.56
C PHE A 308 -18.40 5.66 20.44
N TRP A 309 -18.29 5.17 19.23
CA TRP A 309 -18.74 5.85 18.03
C TRP A 309 -19.45 4.90 17.08
N PHE A 310 -20.33 5.44 16.26
CA PHE A 310 -21.06 4.72 15.22
C PHE A 310 -20.93 5.49 13.91
N ALA A 311 -20.88 4.78 12.79
CA ALA A 311 -20.91 5.40 11.49
C ALA A 311 -21.83 4.64 10.53
N LEU A 312 -22.46 5.40 9.65
CA LEU A 312 -23.18 4.91 8.49
C LEU A 312 -22.56 5.59 7.27
N ALA A 313 -22.12 4.80 6.30
CA ALA A 313 -21.50 5.31 5.09
C ALA A 313 -22.01 4.58 3.85
N TYR A 314 -22.08 5.29 2.75
CA TYR A 314 -22.32 4.74 1.44
C TYR A 314 -21.17 5.09 0.51
N SER A 315 -20.60 4.08 -0.14
CA SER A 315 -19.51 4.26 -1.08
C SER A 315 -19.85 3.71 -2.46
N ILE A 316 -19.23 4.31 -3.45
CA ILE A 316 -19.27 3.86 -4.85
C ILE A 316 -17.85 3.90 -5.38
N ASP A 317 -17.37 2.74 -5.83
CA ASP A 317 -16.09 2.57 -6.50
C ASP A 317 -16.35 2.19 -7.95
N HIS A 318 -15.65 2.83 -8.86
CA HIS A 318 -15.68 2.50 -10.28
C HIS A 318 -14.26 2.24 -10.76
N ALA A 319 -14.07 1.10 -11.40
CA ALA A 319 -12.80 0.71 -11.99
C ALA A 319 -12.99 0.30 -13.44
N SER A 320 -12.01 0.61 -14.29
CA SER A 320 -11.98 0.24 -15.70
C SER A 320 -10.63 -0.36 -16.03
N VAL A 321 -10.62 -1.52 -16.69
CA VAL A 321 -9.42 -2.24 -17.13
C VAL A 321 -9.28 -2.09 -18.65
N GLN A 322 -8.26 -1.38 -19.09
CA GLN A 322 -8.09 -0.99 -20.49
C GLN A 322 -7.92 -2.16 -21.46
N SER A 323 -7.32 -3.27 -20.98
CA SER A 323 -7.01 -4.43 -21.84
C SER A 323 -8.20 -5.32 -22.17
N SER A 324 -9.35 -5.13 -21.52
CA SER A 324 -10.48 -6.07 -21.61
C SER A 324 -11.85 -5.41 -21.75
N ASP A 325 -11.93 -4.10 -21.97
CA ASP A 325 -13.16 -3.29 -21.93
C ASP A 325 -14.02 -3.56 -20.67
N ARG A 326 -13.35 -4.02 -19.61
CA ARG A 326 -14.00 -4.45 -18.39
C ARG A 326 -14.19 -3.26 -17.46
N HIS A 327 -15.42 -3.08 -17.05
CA HIS A 327 -15.79 -2.07 -16.05
C HIS A 327 -16.39 -2.77 -14.83
N GLU A 328 -16.00 -2.33 -13.66
CA GLU A 328 -16.60 -2.79 -12.42
C GLU A 328 -17.04 -1.61 -11.57
N THR A 329 -18.26 -1.68 -11.07
CA THR A 329 -18.80 -0.72 -10.12
C THR A 329 -19.18 -1.45 -8.84
N VAL A 330 -18.54 -1.09 -7.73
CA VAL A 330 -18.83 -1.65 -6.40
C VAL A 330 -19.53 -0.58 -5.57
N LYS A 331 -20.71 -0.92 -5.04
CA LYS A 331 -21.48 -0.07 -4.14
C LYS A 331 -21.56 -0.74 -2.78
N MET A 332 -21.28 0.01 -1.72
CA MET A 332 -21.34 -0.51 -0.36
C MET A 332 -22.13 0.42 0.55
N LEU A 333 -23.02 -0.17 1.35
CA LEU A 333 -23.65 0.48 2.48
C LEU A 333 -23.06 -0.13 3.74
N THR A 334 -22.33 0.66 4.51
CA THR A 334 -21.52 0.19 5.64
C THR A 334 -22.06 0.77 6.95
N VAL A 335 -22.23 -0.08 7.93
CA VAL A 335 -22.48 0.30 9.34
C VAL A 335 -21.25 -0.10 10.15
N THR A 336 -20.69 0.84 10.88
CA THR A 336 -19.50 0.63 11.72
C THR A 336 -19.82 1.03 13.15
N ALA A 337 -19.35 0.24 14.09
CA ALA A 337 -19.38 0.57 15.51
C ALA A 337 -17.97 0.37 16.10
N GLY A 338 -17.54 1.29 16.94
CA GLY A 338 -16.18 1.24 17.43
C GLY A 338 -15.94 2.00 18.73
N VAL A 339 -14.67 1.96 19.13
CA VAL A 339 -14.16 2.60 20.33
C VAL A 339 -13.04 3.55 19.94
N ARG A 340 -13.01 4.73 20.52
CA ARG A 340 -11.94 5.71 20.37
C ARG A 340 -11.35 6.05 21.74
N LYS A 341 -10.06 5.89 21.88
CA LYS A 341 -9.33 6.24 23.10
C LYS A 341 -8.42 7.43 22.81
N PRO A 342 -8.49 8.51 23.60
CA PRO A 342 -7.61 9.67 23.47
C PRO A 342 -6.18 9.37 23.84
#